data_72b40be9d9979f61ddfcce522073597f
#
_entry.id   72b40be9d9979f61ddfcce522073597f
#
_cell.length_a   1.000
_cell.length_b   1.000
_cell.length_c   1.000
_cell.angle_alpha   90.00
_cell.angle_beta   90.00
_cell.angle_gamma   90.00
#
_symmetry.space_group_name_H-M   'P 1'
#
loop_
_entity.id
_entity.type
_entity.pdbx_description
1 polymer ?
#
loop_
_entity_poly.entity_id
_entity_poly.type
_entity_poly.pdbx_seq_one_letter_code
_entity_poly.pdbx_strand_id
1 'polypeptide(L)'
;MNSKERVLFSQEAFNWGTPYSAEPIKQMYTYEGLLNMYLSHDISSEEFLAQRNVLETQNTDWFKLLTRRAFSHNHNLSVSGGTNKYSYSASMGYSKSEGQEIGNDSERMTGRLAITIRPVQKLTINAAINGSVNTNKGFAGGVNPLGYATTTNRSIDPDVYYQMKASYPYNEGVRSLSYNFINERENSGSKS
;
A
#
# COMPACT_ATOMS: atom_id res chain seq x y z
N MET A 1 -18.75 6.07 3.28
CA MET A 1 -19.05 7.50 3.59
C MET A 1 -18.19 8.38 2.69
N ASN A 2 -18.78 9.31 1.95
CA ASN A 2 -18.04 10.29 1.17
C ASN A 2 -17.67 11.50 2.05
N SER A 3 -16.87 12.44 1.51
CA SER A 3 -16.36 13.59 2.28
C SER A 3 -17.46 14.48 2.81
N LYS A 4 -18.49 14.73 2.01
CA LYS A 4 -19.64 15.55 2.43
C LYS A 4 -20.43 14.88 3.57
N GLU A 5 -20.69 13.58 3.46
CA GLU A 5 -21.34 12.81 4.54
C GLU A 5 -20.51 12.82 5.81
N ARG A 6 -19.17 12.75 5.70
CA ARG A 6 -18.26 12.81 6.84
C ARG A 6 -18.32 14.17 7.55
N VAL A 7 -18.35 15.28 6.79
CA VAL A 7 -18.48 16.62 7.36
C VAL A 7 -19.83 16.78 8.07
N LEU A 8 -20.93 16.33 7.45
CA LEU A 8 -22.26 16.36 8.07
C LEU A 8 -22.32 15.55 9.36
N PHE A 9 -21.76 14.33 9.33
CA PHE A 9 -21.68 13.48 10.53
C PHE A 9 -20.92 14.16 11.66
N SER A 10 -19.76 14.77 11.36
CA SER A 10 -18.98 15.48 12.37
C SER A 10 -19.72 16.70 12.92
N GLN A 11 -20.46 17.43 12.08
CA GLN A 11 -21.28 18.56 12.49
C GLN A 11 -22.43 18.11 13.41
N GLU A 12 -23.10 17.03 13.09
CA GLU A 12 -24.16 16.46 13.92
C GLU A 12 -23.58 15.98 15.27
N ALA A 13 -22.47 15.25 15.25
CA ALA A 13 -21.81 14.80 16.46
C ALA A 13 -21.43 15.94 17.39
N PHE A 14 -20.96 17.07 16.85
CA PHE A 14 -20.69 18.29 17.61
C PHE A 14 -21.97 18.87 18.24
N ASN A 15 -23.03 18.97 17.47
CA ASN A 15 -24.32 19.50 17.92
C ASN A 15 -24.95 18.64 19.05
N TRP A 16 -24.67 17.33 19.03
CA TRP A 16 -25.12 16.40 20.08
C TRP A 16 -24.21 16.42 21.33
N GLY A 17 -23.20 17.29 21.37
CA GLY A 17 -22.30 17.43 22.50
C GLY A 17 -21.28 16.31 22.62
N THR A 18 -21.03 15.56 21.56
CA THR A 18 -19.93 14.59 21.54
C THR A 18 -18.61 15.35 21.65
N PRO A 19 -17.82 15.18 22.73
CA PRO A 19 -16.54 15.87 22.83
C PRO A 19 -15.65 15.37 21.70
N TYR A 20 -15.15 16.26 20.86
CA TYR A 20 -13.97 15.98 20.08
C TYR A 20 -12.83 15.70 21.06
N SER A 21 -12.00 14.68 20.79
CA SER A 21 -10.97 14.20 21.69
C SER A 21 -10.26 15.35 22.40
N ALA A 22 -9.91 15.16 23.67
CA ALA A 22 -9.39 16.19 24.57
C ALA A 22 -8.13 16.93 24.07
N GLU A 23 -7.53 16.49 22.99
CA GLU A 23 -6.44 17.16 22.29
C GLU A 23 -7.00 17.89 21.06
N PRO A 24 -7.05 19.22 21.09
CA PRO A 24 -7.48 20.01 19.93
C PRO A 24 -6.42 19.93 18.84
N ILE A 25 -6.55 18.95 17.95
CA ILE A 25 -5.70 18.84 16.76
C ILE A 25 -6.16 19.94 15.79
N LYS A 26 -5.37 21.00 15.69
CA LYS A 26 -5.60 22.08 14.72
C LYS A 26 -5.19 21.60 13.32
N GLN A 27 -6.08 20.89 12.64
CA GLN A 27 -5.85 20.31 11.32
C GLN A 27 -6.89 20.83 10.34
N MET A 28 -6.45 21.56 9.31
CA MET A 28 -7.34 22.12 8.29
C MET A 28 -7.97 21.06 7.37
N TYR A 29 -7.47 19.82 7.39
CA TYR A 29 -7.97 18.71 6.56
C TYR A 29 -9.01 17.81 7.25
N THR A 30 -9.43 18.17 8.46
CA THR A 30 -10.56 17.55 9.16
C THR A 30 -11.56 18.62 9.59
N TYR A 31 -12.84 18.29 9.58
CA TYR A 31 -13.88 19.23 10.00
C TYR A 31 -13.70 19.63 11.46
N GLU A 32 -13.37 18.66 12.33
CA GLU A 32 -13.13 18.87 13.75
C GLU A 32 -11.97 19.85 14.00
N GLY A 33 -10.86 19.67 13.29
CA GLY A 33 -9.71 20.57 13.38
C GLY A 33 -10.02 21.97 12.86
N LEU A 34 -10.72 22.06 11.73
CA LEU A 34 -11.15 23.33 11.15
C LEU A 34 -12.09 24.09 12.08
N LEU A 35 -13.06 23.39 12.69
CA LEU A 35 -13.99 23.98 13.66
C LEU A 35 -13.26 24.47 14.90
N ASN A 36 -12.30 23.71 15.42
CA ASN A 36 -11.48 24.14 16.55
C ASN A 36 -10.70 25.43 16.23
N MET A 37 -10.12 25.55 15.04
CA MET A 37 -9.42 26.76 14.60
C MET A 37 -10.36 27.96 14.53
N TYR A 38 -11.57 27.75 14.06
CA TYR A 38 -12.60 28.80 14.01
C TYR A 38 -13.04 29.23 15.42
N LEU A 39 -13.34 28.28 16.30
CA LEU A 39 -13.75 28.56 17.69
C LEU A 39 -12.64 29.20 18.53
N SER A 40 -11.36 28.91 18.21
CA SER A 40 -10.20 29.54 18.83
C SER A 40 -9.84 30.90 18.22
N HIS A 41 -10.62 31.40 17.24
CA HIS A 41 -10.33 32.64 16.51
C HIS A 41 -9.00 32.65 15.74
N ASP A 42 -8.45 31.46 15.41
CA ASP A 42 -7.24 31.35 14.59
C ASP A 42 -7.52 31.63 13.11
N ILE A 43 -8.77 31.44 12.67
CA ILE A 43 -9.25 31.70 11.31
C ILE A 43 -10.57 32.51 11.34
N SER A 44 -10.80 33.25 10.28
CA SER A 44 -12.03 33.99 10.09
C SER A 44 -13.21 33.09 9.71
N SER A 45 -14.43 33.62 9.81
CA SER A 45 -15.64 32.91 9.34
C SER A 45 -15.62 32.65 7.82
N GLU A 46 -15.04 33.56 7.06
CA GLU A 46 -14.90 33.41 5.61
C GLU A 46 -13.94 32.29 5.25
N GLU A 47 -12.77 32.24 5.90
CA GLU A 47 -11.79 31.16 5.74
C GLU A 47 -12.36 29.80 6.18
N PHE A 48 -13.11 29.77 7.29
CA PHE A 48 -13.79 28.56 7.73
C PHE A 48 -14.75 28.02 6.67
N LEU A 49 -15.61 28.87 6.11
CA LEU A 49 -16.57 28.45 5.07
C LEU A 49 -15.88 28.01 3.79
N ALA A 50 -14.82 28.70 3.37
CA ALA A 50 -14.03 28.36 2.21
C ALA A 50 -13.38 26.98 2.36
N GLN A 51 -12.70 26.73 3.49
CA GLN A 51 -12.04 25.45 3.77
C GLN A 51 -13.04 24.31 3.98
N ARG A 52 -14.18 24.58 4.61
CA ARG A 52 -15.26 23.61 4.73
C ARG A 52 -15.75 23.15 3.34
N ASN A 53 -15.93 24.08 2.41
CA ASN A 53 -16.32 23.72 1.04
C ASN A 53 -15.29 22.84 0.36
N VAL A 54 -13.99 23.08 0.57
CA VAL A 54 -12.91 22.19 0.10
C VAL A 54 -13.06 20.79 0.70
N LEU A 55 -13.28 20.69 2.02
CA LEU A 55 -13.47 19.40 2.70
C LEU A 55 -14.69 18.62 2.18
N GLU A 56 -15.75 19.31 1.80
CA GLU A 56 -16.97 18.67 1.27
C GLU A 56 -16.83 18.22 -0.19
N THR A 57 -16.02 18.92 -0.99
CA THR A 57 -15.85 18.68 -2.43
C THR A 57 -14.72 17.74 -2.75
N GLN A 58 -13.62 17.80 -1.99
CA GLN A 58 -12.49 16.86 -2.11
C GLN A 58 -12.93 15.47 -1.68
N ASN A 59 -12.89 14.51 -2.59
CA ASN A 59 -13.36 13.14 -2.32
C ASN A 59 -12.40 12.09 -2.90
N THR A 60 -11.26 11.94 -2.25
CA THR A 60 -10.20 11.00 -2.64
C THR A 60 -10.65 9.55 -2.48
N ASP A 61 -10.54 8.78 -3.54
CA ASP A 61 -10.78 7.34 -3.51
C ASP A 61 -9.47 6.60 -3.21
N TRP A 62 -9.17 6.45 -1.93
CA TRP A 62 -7.95 5.79 -1.45
C TRP A 62 -7.83 4.34 -1.92
N PHE A 63 -8.96 3.61 -2.01
CA PHE A 63 -8.92 2.24 -2.53
C PHE A 63 -8.45 2.22 -3.98
N LYS A 64 -9.00 3.08 -4.82
CA LYS A 64 -8.62 3.17 -6.23
C LYS A 64 -7.15 3.59 -6.40
N LEU A 65 -6.62 4.43 -5.51
CA LEU A 65 -5.23 4.88 -5.55
C LEU A 65 -4.23 3.83 -5.05
N LEU A 66 -4.64 3.01 -4.08
CA LEU A 66 -3.74 2.10 -3.38
C LEU A 66 -3.91 0.65 -3.79
N THR A 67 -5.00 0.32 -4.48
CA THR A 67 -5.28 -1.06 -4.90
C THR A 67 -5.49 -1.18 -6.40
N ARG A 68 -5.27 -2.38 -6.88
CA ARG A 68 -5.55 -2.81 -8.25
C ARG A 68 -6.18 -4.19 -8.23
N ARG A 69 -6.64 -4.66 -9.38
CA ARG A 69 -7.03 -6.06 -9.53
C ARG A 69 -5.77 -6.93 -9.45
N ALA A 70 -5.78 -7.89 -8.54
CA ALA A 70 -4.73 -8.89 -8.46
C ALA A 70 -4.72 -9.73 -9.77
N PHE A 71 -3.54 -9.95 -10.31
CA PHE A 71 -3.36 -10.75 -11.51
C PHE A 71 -2.17 -11.69 -11.35
N SER A 72 -2.34 -12.95 -11.72
CA SER A 72 -1.26 -13.93 -11.68
C SER A 72 -1.24 -14.74 -12.96
N HIS A 73 -0.05 -15.05 -13.44
CA HIS A 73 0.14 -15.92 -14.58
C HIS A 73 1.36 -16.82 -14.39
N ASN A 74 1.26 -18.02 -14.95
CA ASN A 74 2.30 -19.03 -14.88
C ASN A 74 2.55 -19.58 -16.28
N HIS A 75 3.82 -19.71 -16.63
CA HIS A 75 4.28 -20.32 -17.86
C HIS A 75 5.23 -21.45 -17.53
N ASN A 76 4.98 -22.62 -18.08
CA ASN A 76 5.85 -23.77 -17.91
C ASN A 76 6.19 -24.35 -19.29
N LEU A 77 7.46 -24.56 -19.48
CA LEU A 77 7.99 -25.25 -20.66
C LEU A 77 8.76 -26.46 -20.21
N SER A 78 8.50 -27.61 -20.83
CA SER A 78 9.27 -28.80 -20.53
C SER A 78 9.57 -29.57 -21.81
N VAL A 79 10.75 -30.16 -21.87
CA VAL A 79 11.18 -31.05 -22.91
C VAL A 79 11.81 -32.27 -22.28
N SER A 80 11.49 -33.43 -22.83
CA SER A 80 12.11 -34.69 -22.39
C SER A 80 12.27 -35.62 -23.56
N GLY A 81 13.27 -36.46 -23.48
CA GLY A 81 13.56 -37.45 -24.52
C GLY A 81 14.60 -38.44 -24.06
N GLY A 82 14.86 -39.42 -24.89
CA GLY A 82 15.87 -40.39 -24.57
C GLY A 82 15.72 -41.72 -25.32
N THR A 83 16.57 -42.61 -24.95
CA THR A 83 16.61 -44.01 -25.40
C THR A 83 16.78 -44.95 -24.19
N ASN A 84 16.87 -46.23 -24.42
CA ASN A 84 17.15 -47.19 -23.37
C ASN A 84 18.49 -46.95 -22.68
N LYS A 85 19.44 -46.26 -23.33
CA LYS A 85 20.78 -45.97 -22.80
C LYS A 85 20.89 -44.62 -22.11
N TYR A 86 20.08 -43.65 -22.48
CA TYR A 86 20.06 -42.32 -21.85
C TYR A 86 18.67 -41.73 -21.92
N SER A 87 18.35 -40.92 -20.94
CA SER A 87 17.16 -40.05 -20.93
C SER A 87 17.50 -38.69 -20.37
N TYR A 88 16.83 -37.68 -20.82
CA TYR A 88 16.97 -36.32 -20.34
C TYR A 88 15.60 -35.67 -20.16
N SER A 89 15.53 -34.77 -19.21
CA SER A 89 14.40 -33.87 -19.05
C SER A 89 14.91 -32.48 -18.67
N ALA A 90 14.35 -31.46 -19.34
CA ALA A 90 14.60 -30.08 -19.02
C ALA A 90 13.26 -29.39 -18.82
N SER A 91 13.17 -28.56 -17.82
CA SER A 91 11.97 -27.74 -17.60
C SER A 91 12.33 -26.33 -17.13
N MET A 92 11.56 -25.36 -17.58
CA MET A 92 11.63 -23.97 -17.16
C MET A 92 10.24 -23.51 -16.76
N GLY A 93 10.14 -22.83 -15.64
CA GLY A 93 8.93 -22.23 -15.14
C GLY A 93 9.11 -20.75 -14.88
N TYR A 94 8.11 -19.95 -15.25
CA TYR A 94 8.01 -18.54 -14.90
C TYR A 94 6.65 -18.29 -14.28
N SER A 95 6.64 -17.64 -13.11
CA SER A 95 5.44 -17.26 -12.39
C SER A 95 5.55 -15.80 -11.99
N LYS A 96 4.54 -15.02 -12.32
CA LYS A 96 4.40 -13.63 -11.84
C LYS A 96 3.06 -13.46 -11.17
N SER A 97 3.05 -12.86 -10.00
CA SER A 97 1.87 -12.51 -9.24
C SER A 97 1.92 -11.05 -8.85
N GLU A 98 0.94 -10.30 -9.30
CA GLU A 98 0.71 -8.92 -8.91
C GLU A 98 -0.37 -8.90 -7.83
N GLY A 99 0.00 -8.45 -6.63
CA GLY A 99 -0.92 -8.36 -5.50
C GLY A 99 -2.00 -7.30 -5.69
N GLN A 100 -3.03 -7.37 -4.88
CA GLN A 100 -4.09 -6.37 -4.85
C GLN A 100 -3.57 -4.98 -4.42
N GLU A 101 -2.60 -4.95 -3.54
CA GLU A 101 -1.91 -3.71 -3.14
C GLU A 101 -0.86 -3.34 -4.18
N ILE A 102 -0.90 -2.09 -4.67
CA ILE A 102 0.07 -1.60 -5.64
C ILE A 102 1.45 -1.55 -4.98
N GLY A 103 2.43 -2.26 -5.54
CA GLY A 103 3.78 -2.41 -4.99
C GLY A 103 4.05 -3.74 -4.29
N ASN A 104 3.04 -4.59 -4.15
CA ASN A 104 3.20 -5.95 -3.64
C ASN A 104 3.20 -6.94 -4.81
N ASP A 105 4.38 -7.33 -5.27
CA ASP A 105 4.59 -8.18 -6.43
C ASP A 105 5.55 -9.33 -6.10
N SER A 106 5.31 -10.47 -6.72
CA SER A 106 6.19 -11.63 -6.63
C SER A 106 6.48 -12.18 -8.04
N GLU A 107 7.74 -12.45 -8.30
CA GLU A 107 8.20 -13.04 -9.54
C GLU A 107 9.11 -14.23 -9.21
N ARG A 108 8.86 -15.36 -9.85
CA ARG A 108 9.64 -16.58 -9.65
C ARG A 108 10.02 -17.20 -10.99
N MET A 109 11.30 -17.45 -11.14
CA MET A 109 11.88 -18.23 -12.24
C MET A 109 12.43 -19.54 -11.69
N THR A 110 12.15 -20.64 -12.36
CA THR A 110 12.67 -21.96 -12.00
C THR A 110 13.26 -22.66 -13.21
N GLY A 111 14.34 -23.39 -13.02
CA GLY A 111 14.93 -24.20 -14.04
C GLY A 111 15.33 -25.57 -13.46
N ARG A 112 15.12 -26.60 -14.23
CA ARG A 112 15.55 -27.95 -13.90
C ARG A 112 16.08 -28.65 -15.13
N LEU A 113 17.23 -29.31 -14.97
CA LEU A 113 17.80 -30.22 -15.95
C LEU A 113 18.11 -31.54 -15.22
N ALA A 114 17.67 -32.67 -15.80
CA ALA A 114 17.98 -33.99 -15.28
C ALA A 114 18.40 -34.90 -16.43
N ILE A 115 19.44 -35.68 -16.21
CA ILE A 115 19.99 -36.64 -17.17
C ILE A 115 20.19 -37.99 -16.43
N THR A 116 19.76 -39.06 -17.09
CA THR A 116 20.03 -40.43 -16.68
C THR A 116 20.79 -41.14 -17.80
N ILE A 117 21.93 -41.73 -17.46
CA ILE A 117 22.77 -42.47 -18.42
C ILE A 117 22.96 -43.90 -17.92
N ARG A 118 22.76 -44.88 -18.80
CA ARG A 118 22.96 -46.29 -18.54
C ARG A 118 24.01 -46.85 -19.52
N PRO A 119 25.30 -46.64 -19.26
CA PRO A 119 26.36 -47.06 -20.16
C PRO A 119 26.45 -48.57 -20.31
N VAL A 120 26.15 -49.31 -19.26
CA VAL A 120 26.07 -50.78 -19.22
C VAL A 120 24.86 -51.19 -18.37
N GLN A 121 24.39 -52.45 -18.53
CA GLN A 121 23.18 -52.95 -17.87
C GLN A 121 23.16 -52.80 -16.34
N LYS A 122 24.32 -52.84 -15.71
CA LYS A 122 24.46 -52.81 -14.26
C LYS A 122 24.82 -51.42 -13.67
N LEU A 123 24.95 -50.38 -14.54
CA LEU A 123 25.35 -49.05 -14.11
C LEU A 123 24.32 -48.00 -14.56
N THR A 124 23.79 -47.25 -13.59
CA THR A 124 22.93 -46.10 -13.88
C THR A 124 23.52 -44.87 -13.22
N ILE A 125 23.75 -43.83 -14.01
CA ILE A 125 24.25 -42.53 -13.55
C ILE A 125 23.10 -41.51 -13.68
N ASN A 126 22.76 -40.88 -12.58
CA ASN A 126 21.75 -39.82 -12.54
C ASN A 126 22.41 -38.49 -12.16
N ALA A 127 22.20 -37.46 -12.93
CA ALA A 127 22.60 -36.09 -12.63
C ALA A 127 21.41 -35.15 -12.74
N ALA A 128 21.24 -34.25 -11.80
CA ALA A 128 20.19 -33.24 -11.85
C ALA A 128 20.70 -31.92 -11.30
N ILE A 129 20.34 -30.84 -12.00
CA ILE A 129 20.58 -29.44 -11.58
C ILE A 129 19.24 -28.74 -11.49
N ASN A 130 19.00 -28.06 -10.37
CA ASN A 130 17.82 -27.25 -10.16
C ASN A 130 18.28 -25.85 -9.76
N GLY A 131 17.60 -24.84 -10.29
CA GLY A 131 17.82 -23.45 -9.91
C GLY A 131 16.49 -22.73 -9.79
N SER A 132 16.42 -21.77 -8.88
CA SER A 132 15.29 -20.86 -8.78
C SER A 132 15.76 -19.46 -8.38
N VAL A 133 15.13 -18.47 -8.98
CA VAL A 133 15.28 -17.06 -8.63
C VAL A 133 13.90 -16.55 -8.21
N ASN A 134 13.80 -15.98 -7.03
CA ASN A 134 12.59 -15.36 -6.54
C ASN A 134 12.88 -13.87 -6.32
N THR A 135 12.03 -13.01 -6.84
CA THR A 135 12.06 -11.57 -6.59
C THR A 135 10.74 -11.18 -5.98
N ASN A 136 10.77 -10.67 -4.76
CA ASN A 136 9.59 -10.17 -4.09
C ASN A 136 9.73 -8.66 -3.90
N LYS A 137 8.68 -7.94 -4.22
CA LYS A 137 8.53 -6.53 -3.91
C LYS A 137 7.44 -6.43 -2.87
N GLY A 138 7.65 -5.63 -1.87
CA GLY A 138 6.69 -5.42 -0.80
C GLY A 138 6.97 -4.11 -0.08
N PHE A 139 6.23 -3.86 0.99
CA PHE A 139 6.43 -2.68 1.82
C PHE A 139 7.32 -3.02 3.01
N ALA A 140 8.09 -2.02 3.46
CA ALA A 140 8.78 -2.10 4.74
C ALA A 140 7.78 -2.23 5.90
N GLY A 141 8.20 -2.86 7.00
CA GLY A 141 7.32 -3.11 8.15
C GLY A 141 6.61 -1.85 8.65
N GLY A 142 5.32 -1.95 8.89
CA GLY A 142 4.46 -0.86 9.35
C GLY A 142 3.66 -0.14 8.26
N VAL A 143 3.99 -0.32 7.00
CA VAL A 143 3.23 0.26 5.88
C VAL A 143 2.08 -0.69 5.50
N ASN A 144 0.84 -0.25 5.71
CA ASN A 144 -0.37 -1.03 5.41
C ASN A 144 -1.32 -0.24 4.50
N PRO A 145 -1.28 -0.48 3.17
CA PRO A 145 -2.12 0.22 2.20
C PRO A 145 -3.61 0.09 2.45
N LEU A 146 -4.08 -1.12 2.73
CA LEU A 146 -5.51 -1.38 2.96
C LEU A 146 -5.98 -0.74 4.27
N GLY A 147 -5.19 -0.84 5.33
CA GLY A 147 -5.46 -0.15 6.59
C GLY A 147 -5.57 1.36 6.39
N TYR A 148 -4.63 1.96 5.66
CA TYR A 148 -4.66 3.39 5.34
C TYR A 148 -5.91 3.76 4.53
N ALA A 149 -6.24 2.99 3.49
CA ALA A 149 -7.41 3.25 2.64
C ALA A 149 -8.74 3.19 3.41
N THR A 150 -8.82 2.38 4.47
CA THR A 150 -10.04 2.24 5.28
C THR A 150 -10.18 3.32 6.35
N THR A 151 -9.07 3.83 6.89
CA THR A 151 -9.07 4.75 8.04
C THR A 151 -8.88 6.22 7.64
N THR A 152 -8.30 6.48 6.46
CA THR A 152 -7.98 7.84 6.03
C THR A 152 -9.20 8.58 5.51
N ASN A 153 -9.32 9.84 5.92
CA ASN A 153 -10.40 10.71 5.47
C ASN A 153 -10.27 10.98 3.96
N ARG A 154 -11.38 10.90 3.24
CA ARG A 154 -11.44 11.16 1.80
C ARG A 154 -11.27 12.65 1.44
N SER A 155 -11.42 13.55 2.41
CA SER A 155 -11.14 14.99 2.22
C SER A 155 -9.65 15.32 2.13
N ILE A 156 -8.76 14.35 2.38
CA ILE A 156 -7.32 14.53 2.26
C ILE A 156 -6.91 14.43 0.80
N ASP A 157 -6.19 15.44 0.32
CA ASP A 157 -5.59 15.45 -1.01
C ASP A 157 -4.30 14.60 -0.98
N PRO A 158 -4.16 13.60 -1.86
CA PRO A 158 -2.99 12.73 -1.90
C PRO A 158 -1.70 13.47 -2.28
N ASP A 159 -1.80 14.59 -2.99
CA ASP A 159 -0.65 15.32 -3.52
C ASP A 159 -0.19 16.44 -2.57
N VAL A 160 -0.91 16.67 -1.47
CA VAL A 160 -0.61 17.74 -0.50
C VAL A 160 -0.05 17.18 0.81
N TYR A 161 1.07 17.75 1.26
CA TYR A 161 1.60 17.50 2.59
C TYR A 161 1.00 18.48 3.58
N TYR A 162 0.18 17.99 4.48
CA TYR A 162 -0.41 18.80 5.53
C TYR A 162 0.54 18.96 6.71
N GLN A 163 0.73 20.20 7.19
CA GLN A 163 1.48 20.45 8.41
C GLN A 163 0.56 20.21 9.61
N MET A 164 1.03 19.40 10.55
CA MET A 164 0.38 19.21 11.84
C MET A 164 1.07 20.13 12.86
N LYS A 165 0.30 21.02 13.48
CA LYS A 165 0.77 21.73 14.66
C LYS A 165 0.53 20.85 15.90
N ALA A 166 1.58 20.48 16.59
CA ALA A 166 1.44 19.86 17.91
C ALA A 166 0.83 20.88 18.88
N SER A 167 -0.30 20.53 19.48
CA SER A 167 -1.06 21.41 20.40
C SER A 167 -0.53 21.39 21.84
N TYR A 168 0.63 20.85 22.11
CA TYR A 168 1.16 20.74 23.47
C TYR A 168 2.04 21.94 23.82
N PRO A 169 1.85 22.56 25.00
CA PRO A 169 2.60 23.76 25.45
C PRO A 169 4.11 23.53 25.58
N TYR A 170 4.57 22.28 25.59
CA TYR A 170 6.00 21.94 25.68
C TYR A 170 6.70 21.77 24.34
N ASN A 171 5.97 21.80 23.21
CA ASN A 171 6.51 21.59 21.87
C ASN A 171 6.08 22.70 20.90
N GLU A 172 5.98 23.93 21.37
CA GLU A 172 5.80 25.08 20.48
C GLU A 172 6.96 25.15 19.49
N GLY A 173 6.68 24.80 18.23
CA GLY A 173 7.65 24.84 17.15
C GLY A 173 7.96 23.51 16.47
N VAL A 174 7.58 22.38 17.03
CA VAL A 174 7.72 21.08 16.31
C VAL A 174 6.59 20.96 15.30
N ARG A 175 6.92 21.24 14.05
CA ARG A 175 6.02 20.97 12.92
C ARG A 175 6.30 19.55 12.45
N SER A 176 5.37 18.62 12.69
CA SER A 176 5.38 17.32 12.00
C SER A 176 4.57 17.43 10.71
N LEU A 177 5.08 16.79 9.65
CA LEU A 177 4.28 16.59 8.45
C LEU A 177 3.26 15.47 8.72
N SER A 178 2.07 15.60 8.15
CA SER A 178 1.14 14.49 8.15
C SER A 178 1.73 13.32 7.39
N TYR A 179 1.45 12.11 7.87
CA TYR A 179 1.83 10.90 7.16
C TYR A 179 1.18 10.88 5.78
N ASN A 180 2.01 10.86 4.72
CA ASN A 180 1.55 10.68 3.35
C ASN A 180 1.92 9.28 2.88
N PHE A 181 0.93 8.41 2.78
CA PHE A 181 1.12 7.03 2.41
C PHE A 181 1.74 6.84 1.02
N ILE A 182 1.42 7.70 0.06
CA ILE A 182 1.95 7.58 -1.32
C ILE A 182 3.46 7.76 -1.31
N ASN A 183 3.96 8.76 -0.60
CA ASN A 183 5.38 8.99 -0.44
C ASN A 183 6.07 7.85 0.33
N GLU A 184 5.47 7.36 1.40
CA GLU A 184 6.01 6.23 2.15
C GLU A 184 6.04 4.95 1.31
N ARG A 185 5.02 4.70 0.52
CA ARG A 185 4.98 3.60 -0.45
C ARG A 185 6.14 3.66 -1.44
N GLU A 186 6.42 4.83 -1.99
CA GLU A 186 7.49 5.03 -2.98
C GLU A 186 8.87 4.85 -2.36
N ASN A 187 9.06 5.28 -1.13
CA ASN A 187 10.35 5.25 -0.43
C ASN A 187 10.60 3.96 0.37
N SER A 188 9.56 3.19 0.71
CA SER A 188 9.68 1.99 1.54
C SER A 188 9.74 0.67 0.77
N GLY A 189 9.77 0.71 -0.57
CA GLY A 189 9.83 -0.49 -1.40
C GLY A 189 11.07 -1.34 -1.11
N SER A 190 10.88 -2.56 -0.56
CA SER A 190 11.96 -3.53 -0.38
C SER A 190 11.96 -4.55 -1.51
N LYS A 191 13.15 -4.89 -2.01
CA LYS A 191 13.39 -6.02 -2.91
C LYS A 191 14.17 -7.09 -2.14
N SER A 192 13.70 -8.31 -2.19
CA SER A 192 14.40 -9.49 -1.68
C SER A 192 14.51 -10.58 -2.75
#